data_640dabeabdefe5cb834b78fb92be8488
#
_entry.id   640dabeabdefe5cb834b78fb92be8488
#
_cell.length_a   1.000
_cell.length_b   1.000
_cell.length_c   1.000
_cell.angle_alpha   90.00
_cell.angle_beta   90.00
_cell.angle_gamma   90.00
#
_symmetry.space_group_name_H-M   'P 1'
#
loop_
_entity.id
_entity.type
_entity.pdbx_description
1 polymer ?
#
loop_
_entity_poly.entity_id
_entity_poly.type
_entity_poly.pdbx_seq_one_letter_code
_entity_poly.pdbx_strand_id
1 'polypeptide(L)'
;RAAAGLPGGTGHLVGGRQTARMSEPTESSEATAFDLIGGEPAVRGLVDRFYDLMDLEPDYAALRAVHGATLDSARDKLFWFLCGWMGGPQHYVERFGHPRLRARHLPFPIGIRERDQWLACMSQAMREREIDPTLAERLAQAFFGTADWMRNKGG
;
A
#
# COMPACT_ATOMS: atom_id res chain seq x y z
N ARG A 1 -0.26 -16.22 -8.99
CA ARG A 1 -0.14 -16.31 -9.02
C ARG A 1 -0.05 -16.58 -8.66
N ALA A 2 -0.44 -16.86 -8.73
CA ALA A 2 -0.15 -16.93 -8.61
C ALA A 2 -0.26 -17.33 -8.43
N ALA A 3 -0.72 -17.69 -8.42
CA ALA A 3 -0.54 -17.88 -8.38
C ALA A 3 -0.72 -18.39 -8.36
N ALA A 4 -1.12 -18.76 -8.35
CA ALA A 4 -1.04 -19.11 -8.43
C ALA A 4 -1.40 -19.60 -8.45
N GLY A 5 -1.82 -19.93 -8.68
CA GLY A 5 -1.83 -20.15 -8.80
C GLY A 5 -2.25 -20.67 -8.81
N LEU A 6 -2.64 -20.96 -9.27
CA LEU A 6 -2.86 -21.34 -9.38
C LEU A 6 -3.01 -22.09 -9.66
N PRO A 7 -3.22 -22.84 -9.44
CA PRO A 7 -3.28 -23.37 -9.85
C PRO A 7 -3.65 -23.48 -10.25
N GLY A 8 -3.98 -23.45 -10.29
CA GLY A 8 -4.07 -23.33 -10.48
C GLY A 8 -4.44 -23.03 -10.64
N GLY A 9 -4.91 -23.05 -10.90
CA GLY A 9 -4.86 -22.49 -10.93
C GLY A 9 -5.04 -22.11 -11.21
N THR A 10 -5.36 -22.03 -11.53
CA THR A 10 -5.29 -21.49 -11.85
C THR A 10 -5.12 -20.63 -12.01
N GLY A 11 -5.29 -20.41 -12.19
CA GLY A 11 -4.86 -19.38 -12.08
C GLY A 11 -4.64 -18.74 -12.08
N HIS A 12 -4.74 -18.44 -12.52
CA HIS A 12 -4.27 -17.67 -12.35
C HIS A 12 -3.68 -16.97 -12.40
N LEU A 13 -3.78 -16.82 -12.43
CA LEU A 13 -3.09 -16.09 -12.25
C LEU A 13 -2.45 -15.70 -12.23
N VAL A 14 -2.52 -15.56 -12.36
CA VAL A 14 -1.75 -15.12 -12.27
C VAL A 14 -1.06 -14.74 -12.19
N GLY A 15 -0.83 -14.63 -12.23
CA GLY A 15 0.00 -14.17 -12.12
C GLY A 15 0.46 -13.82 -11.72
N GLY A 16 0.58 -13.61 -11.57
CA GLY A 16 1.19 -13.06 -11.15
C GLY A 16 1.42 -12.89 -10.50
N ARG A 17 1.62 -12.62 -10.23
CA ARG A 17 1.75 -12.16 -9.38
C ARG A 17 2.68 -11.73 -8.93
N GLN A 18 3.23 -11.32 -9.37
CA GLN A 18 4.11 -10.95 -8.70
C GLN A 18 4.17 -9.83 -7.84
N THR A 19 3.41 -9.08 -7.71
CA THR A 19 3.27 -8.09 -6.70
C THR A 19 3.04 -8.76 -5.39
N ALA A 20 3.70 -8.33 -4.36
CA ALA A 20 3.45 -8.89 -3.04
C ALA A 20 2.01 -8.61 -2.64
N ARG A 21 1.30 -9.62 -2.30
CA ARG A 21 -0.05 -9.50 -1.81
C ARG A 21 -0.05 -9.86 -0.35
N MET A 22 -0.84 -9.13 0.42
CA MET A 22 -0.93 -9.39 1.83
C MET A 22 -1.60 -10.71 2.13
N SER A 23 -2.59 -11.06 1.36
CA SER A 23 -3.25 -12.33 1.55
C SER A 23 -3.56 -12.92 0.21
N GLU A 24 -3.46 -14.23 0.15
CA GLU A 24 -3.81 -14.97 -1.04
C GLU A 24 -5.28 -15.29 -0.96
N PRO A 25 -6.05 -14.95 -1.98
CA PRO A 25 -7.44 -15.39 -1.97
C PRO A 25 -7.43 -16.90 -2.09
N THR A 26 -8.11 -17.56 -1.21
CA THR A 26 -8.25 -19.01 -1.25
C THR A 26 -9.71 -19.31 -1.46
N GLU A 27 -10.00 -20.56 -1.79
CA GLU A 27 -11.36 -20.97 -1.88
C GLU A 27 -12.02 -21.03 -0.55
N SER A 28 -11.25 -21.10 0.51
CA SER A 28 -11.84 -21.07 1.83
C SER A 28 -12.33 -19.66 2.10
N SER A 29 -13.03 -19.51 3.17
CA SER A 29 -13.59 -18.22 3.54
C SER A 29 -12.63 -17.42 4.39
N GLU A 30 -11.34 -17.64 4.22
CA GLU A 30 -10.35 -16.89 4.98
C GLU A 30 -10.50 -15.40 4.73
N ALA A 31 -10.51 -14.62 5.79
CA ALA A 31 -10.64 -13.17 5.68
C ALA A 31 -9.36 -12.57 5.11
N THR A 32 -9.50 -11.63 4.21
CA THR A 32 -8.37 -10.87 3.66
C THR A 32 -7.98 -9.77 4.63
N ALA A 33 -6.81 -9.17 4.41
CA ALA A 33 -6.43 -8.00 5.18
C ALA A 33 -7.47 -6.88 5.01
N PHE A 34 -8.04 -6.76 3.81
CA PHE A 34 -9.10 -5.80 3.56
C PHE A 34 -10.29 -6.02 4.48
N ASP A 35 -10.72 -7.29 4.63
CA ASP A 35 -11.81 -7.61 5.55
C ASP A 35 -11.42 -7.33 7.00
N LEU A 36 -10.22 -7.72 7.37
CA LEU A 36 -9.78 -7.59 8.75
C LEU A 36 -9.63 -6.14 9.19
N ILE A 37 -9.24 -5.25 8.28
CA ILE A 37 -9.07 -3.85 8.64
C ILE A 37 -10.41 -3.13 8.79
N GLY A 38 -11.44 -3.62 8.13
CA GLY A 38 -12.77 -3.03 8.19
C GLY A 38 -13.31 -2.52 6.86
N GLY A 39 -12.75 -2.98 5.75
CA GLY A 39 -13.27 -2.64 4.43
C GLY A 39 -12.91 -1.24 3.97
N GLU A 40 -13.62 -0.76 2.96
CA GLU A 40 -13.30 0.53 2.33
C GLU A 40 -13.30 1.72 3.29
N PRO A 41 -14.26 1.85 4.21
CA PRO A 41 -14.22 3.00 5.12
C PRO A 41 -12.96 3.03 5.96
N ALA A 42 -12.48 1.88 6.41
CA ALA A 42 -11.26 1.82 7.21
C ALA A 42 -10.03 2.14 6.39
N VAL A 43 -9.97 1.64 5.15
CA VAL A 43 -8.85 1.94 4.26
C VAL A 43 -8.83 3.43 3.94
N ARG A 44 -9.99 4.02 3.64
CA ARG A 44 -10.05 5.46 3.35
C ARG A 44 -9.61 6.27 4.56
N GLY A 45 -10.08 5.92 5.75
CA GLY A 45 -9.68 6.63 6.96
C GLY A 45 -8.19 6.56 7.20
N LEU A 46 -7.60 5.38 6.97
CA LEU A 46 -6.16 5.21 7.12
C LEU A 46 -5.39 6.08 6.12
N VAL A 47 -5.80 6.07 4.86
CA VAL A 47 -5.14 6.84 3.82
C VAL A 47 -5.24 8.33 4.11
N ASP A 48 -6.41 8.80 4.51
CA ASP A 48 -6.58 10.22 4.81
C ASP A 48 -5.72 10.63 5.99
N ARG A 49 -5.65 9.80 7.05
CA ARG A 49 -4.80 10.14 8.18
C ARG A 49 -3.33 10.14 7.81
N PHE A 50 -2.91 9.17 7.00
CA PHE A 50 -1.55 9.10 6.51
C PHE A 50 -1.14 10.39 5.80
N TYR A 51 -1.95 10.88 4.88
CA TYR A 51 -1.62 12.10 4.16
C TYR A 51 -1.78 13.36 5.01
N ASP A 52 -2.71 13.36 5.96
CA ASP A 52 -2.80 14.47 6.90
C ASP A 52 -1.51 14.59 7.71
N LEU A 53 -1.00 13.46 8.21
CA LEU A 53 0.25 13.46 8.96
C LEU A 53 1.42 13.92 8.10
N MET A 54 1.48 13.44 6.87
CA MET A 54 2.53 13.83 5.95
C MET A 54 2.56 15.35 5.73
N ASP A 55 1.38 15.96 5.67
CA ASP A 55 1.26 17.38 5.41
C ASP A 55 1.54 18.23 6.66
N LEU A 56 1.22 17.70 7.83
CA LEU A 56 1.23 18.49 9.07
C LEU A 56 2.48 18.27 9.92
N GLU A 57 3.11 17.09 9.85
CA GLU A 57 4.19 16.76 10.77
C GLU A 57 5.55 17.03 10.15
N PRO A 58 6.37 17.86 10.81
CA PRO A 58 7.70 18.17 10.26
C PRO A 58 8.59 16.95 10.09
N ASP A 59 8.35 15.89 10.86
CA ASP A 59 9.14 14.66 10.76
C ASP A 59 9.02 14.02 9.38
N TYR A 60 8.00 14.35 8.62
CA TYR A 60 7.76 13.74 7.30
C TYR A 60 8.01 14.73 6.15
N ALA A 61 8.77 15.79 6.42
CA ALA A 61 8.98 16.85 5.44
C ALA A 61 9.65 16.36 4.16
N ALA A 62 10.64 15.45 4.28
CA ALA A 62 11.32 14.96 3.08
C ALA A 62 10.36 14.13 2.22
N LEU A 63 9.52 13.34 2.86
CA LEU A 63 8.50 12.58 2.15
C LEU A 63 7.49 13.52 1.48
N ARG A 64 7.03 14.53 2.23
CA ARG A 64 6.09 15.51 1.67
C ARG A 64 6.66 16.19 0.43
N ALA A 65 7.96 16.46 0.45
CA ALA A 65 8.60 17.20 -0.63
C ALA A 65 8.63 16.46 -1.96
N VAL A 66 8.50 15.12 -1.95
CA VAL A 66 8.44 14.38 -3.22
C VAL A 66 7.06 14.37 -3.83
N HIS A 67 6.08 14.95 -3.16
CA HIS A 67 4.72 15.06 -3.67
C HIS A 67 4.49 16.44 -4.25
N GLY A 68 3.46 16.59 -5.08
CA GLY A 68 3.14 17.87 -5.69
C GLY A 68 2.51 18.85 -4.72
N ALA A 69 1.96 19.93 -5.27
CA ALA A 69 1.41 21.01 -4.46
C ALA A 69 0.24 20.57 -3.59
N THR A 70 -0.59 19.65 -4.09
CA THR A 70 -1.70 19.12 -3.32
C THR A 70 -1.56 17.61 -3.22
N LEU A 71 -2.21 17.02 -2.22
CA LEU A 71 -2.19 15.59 -2.02
C LEU A 71 -3.47 14.91 -2.48
N ASP A 72 -4.38 15.66 -3.11
CA ASP A 72 -5.71 15.14 -3.44
C ASP A 72 -5.65 13.91 -4.33
N SER A 73 -4.90 13.99 -5.42
CA SER A 73 -4.77 12.84 -6.32
C SER A 73 -4.06 11.67 -5.65
N ALA A 74 -3.06 11.95 -4.83
CA ALA A 74 -2.33 10.91 -4.13
C ALA A 74 -3.24 10.15 -3.16
N ARG A 75 -4.14 10.86 -2.46
CA ARG A 75 -5.09 10.23 -1.55
C ARG A 75 -5.96 9.21 -2.28
N ASP A 76 -6.52 9.62 -3.41
CA ASP A 76 -7.39 8.71 -4.16
C ASP A 76 -6.63 7.52 -4.70
N LYS A 77 -5.45 7.76 -5.27
CA LYS A 77 -4.68 6.68 -5.88
C LYS A 77 -4.20 5.66 -4.85
N LEU A 78 -3.75 6.12 -3.69
CA LEU A 78 -3.33 5.19 -2.65
C LEU A 78 -4.51 4.41 -2.10
N PHE A 79 -5.65 5.06 -1.92
CA PHE A 79 -6.86 4.37 -1.49
C PHE A 79 -7.23 3.26 -2.47
N TRP A 80 -7.30 3.57 -3.75
CA TRP A 80 -7.64 2.57 -4.76
C TRP A 80 -6.63 1.42 -4.77
N PHE A 81 -5.35 1.76 -4.69
CA PHE A 81 -4.31 0.74 -4.70
C PHE A 81 -4.38 -0.14 -3.46
N LEU A 82 -4.52 0.44 -2.27
CA LEU A 82 -4.50 -0.34 -1.04
C LEU A 82 -5.70 -1.26 -0.92
N CYS A 83 -6.88 -0.85 -1.42
CA CYS A 83 -8.03 -1.76 -1.41
C CYS A 83 -7.68 -3.07 -2.12
N GLY A 84 -7.14 -2.99 -3.32
CA GLY A 84 -6.78 -4.20 -4.07
C GLY A 84 -5.60 -4.93 -3.47
N TRP A 85 -4.60 -4.18 -2.98
CA TRP A 85 -3.40 -4.76 -2.40
C TRP A 85 -3.74 -5.60 -1.15
N MET A 86 -4.74 -5.17 -0.40
CA MET A 86 -5.18 -5.89 0.79
C MET A 86 -6.16 -7.01 0.48
N GLY A 87 -6.47 -7.26 -0.78
CA GLY A 87 -7.35 -8.36 -1.18
C GLY A 87 -8.79 -7.96 -1.40
N GLY A 88 -9.09 -6.68 -1.42
CA GLY A 88 -10.42 -6.17 -1.71
C GLY A 88 -10.62 -5.81 -3.17
N PRO A 89 -11.57 -4.90 -3.45
CA PRO A 89 -11.85 -4.52 -4.84
C PRO A 89 -10.62 -3.94 -5.54
N GLN A 90 -10.47 -4.30 -6.81
CA GLN A 90 -9.30 -3.91 -7.60
C GLN A 90 -9.52 -2.54 -8.26
N HIS A 91 -9.83 -1.53 -7.47
CA HIS A 91 -10.14 -0.20 -7.96
C HIS A 91 -9.04 0.42 -8.81
N TYR A 92 -7.79 0.26 -8.38
CA TYR A 92 -6.67 0.84 -9.12
C TYR A 92 -6.50 0.17 -10.47
N VAL A 93 -6.54 -1.16 -10.48
CA VAL A 93 -6.36 -1.92 -11.72
C VAL A 93 -7.47 -1.61 -12.72
N GLU A 94 -8.70 -1.45 -12.23
CA GLU A 94 -9.83 -1.12 -13.11
C GLU A 94 -9.65 0.24 -13.77
N ARG A 95 -9.00 1.19 -13.09
CA ARG A 95 -8.83 2.54 -13.61
C ARG A 95 -7.57 2.71 -14.43
N PHE A 96 -6.48 2.08 -14.02
CA PHE A 96 -5.15 2.37 -14.59
C PHE A 96 -4.42 1.14 -15.09
N GLY A 97 -4.98 -0.05 -14.94
CA GLY A 97 -4.28 -1.28 -15.29
C GLY A 97 -3.26 -1.66 -14.23
N HIS A 98 -2.28 -2.45 -14.62
CA HIS A 98 -1.26 -2.94 -13.71
C HIS A 98 -0.57 -1.78 -12.98
N PRO A 99 -0.40 -1.86 -11.65
CA PRO A 99 0.15 -0.72 -10.90
C PRO A 99 1.56 -0.29 -11.31
N ARG A 100 2.45 -1.25 -11.63
CA ARG A 100 3.83 -0.94 -12.04
C ARG A 100 4.48 0.04 -11.08
N LEU A 101 4.44 -0.31 -9.79
CA LEU A 101 4.80 0.62 -8.74
C LEU A 101 6.19 1.22 -8.90
N ARG A 102 7.19 0.39 -9.18
CA ARG A 102 8.54 0.92 -9.30
C ARG A 102 8.66 1.87 -10.48
N ALA A 103 8.09 1.50 -11.64
CA ALA A 103 8.18 2.34 -12.82
C ALA A 103 7.50 3.69 -12.59
N ARG A 104 6.36 3.69 -11.91
CA ARG A 104 5.62 4.94 -11.68
C ARG A 104 6.31 5.85 -10.67
N HIS A 105 7.20 5.29 -9.83
CA HIS A 105 7.92 6.08 -8.83
C HIS A 105 9.30 6.52 -9.30
N LEU A 106 9.79 6.02 -10.44
CA LEU A 106 11.11 6.40 -10.93
C LEU A 106 11.29 7.90 -11.12
N PRO A 107 10.27 8.67 -11.54
CA PRO A 107 10.45 10.12 -11.68
C PRO A 107 10.68 10.85 -10.37
N PHE A 108 10.45 10.20 -9.21
CA PHE A 108 10.58 10.85 -7.92
C PHE A 108 11.82 10.35 -7.20
N PRO A 109 12.59 11.25 -6.52
CA PRO A 109 13.80 10.81 -5.81
C PRO A 109 13.43 10.13 -4.49
N ILE A 110 13.56 8.82 -4.46
CA ILE A 110 13.21 8.01 -3.29
C ILE A 110 14.43 7.28 -2.79
N GLY A 111 14.96 7.74 -1.67
CA GLY A 111 16.07 7.08 -1.00
C GLY A 111 15.61 6.45 0.30
N ILE A 112 16.60 6.11 1.15
CA ILE A 112 16.30 5.49 2.44
C ILE A 112 15.50 6.43 3.32
N ARG A 113 15.80 7.73 3.29
CA ARG A 113 15.10 8.70 4.12
C ARG A 113 13.62 8.76 3.79
N GLU A 114 13.29 8.84 2.50
CA GLU A 114 11.89 8.91 2.07
C GLU A 114 11.16 7.59 2.37
N ARG A 115 11.85 6.47 2.16
CA ARG A 115 11.28 5.17 2.52
C ARG A 115 10.98 5.09 4.01
N ASP A 116 11.93 5.48 4.85
CA ASP A 116 11.76 5.39 6.29
C ASP A 116 10.67 6.32 6.79
N GLN A 117 10.58 7.52 6.24
CA GLN A 117 9.52 8.45 6.61
C GLN A 117 8.14 7.92 6.19
N TRP A 118 8.07 7.29 5.02
CA TRP A 118 6.81 6.69 4.58
C TRP A 118 6.34 5.61 5.57
N LEU A 119 7.27 4.75 5.97
CA LEU A 119 6.94 3.67 6.90
C LEU A 119 6.56 4.22 8.27
N ALA A 120 7.28 5.21 8.77
CA ALA A 120 6.98 5.81 10.06
C ALA A 120 5.63 6.52 10.03
N CYS A 121 5.34 7.24 8.95
CA CYS A 121 4.08 7.94 8.79
C CYS A 121 2.91 6.97 8.75
N MET A 122 3.05 5.89 7.97
CA MET A 122 1.99 4.89 7.88
C MET A 122 1.79 4.17 9.22
N SER A 123 2.88 3.86 9.93
CA SER A 123 2.75 3.24 11.24
C SER A 123 2.04 4.16 12.23
N GLN A 124 2.35 5.44 12.19
CA GLN A 124 1.65 6.40 13.06
C GLN A 124 0.17 6.47 12.70
N ALA A 125 -0.14 6.51 11.40
CA ALA A 125 -1.53 6.55 10.95
C ALA A 125 -2.29 5.30 11.44
N MET A 126 -1.66 4.14 11.34
CA MET A 126 -2.30 2.91 11.81
C MET A 126 -2.58 2.95 13.31
N ARG A 127 -1.63 3.48 14.10
CA ARG A 127 -1.86 3.60 15.55
C ARG A 127 -2.99 4.57 15.85
N GLU A 128 -3.01 5.71 15.17
CA GLU A 128 -4.02 6.74 15.44
C GLU A 128 -5.41 6.33 14.98
N ARG A 129 -5.47 5.47 13.96
CA ARG A 129 -6.75 4.91 13.52
C ARG A 129 -7.11 3.64 14.29
N GLU A 130 -6.29 3.26 15.26
CA GLU A 130 -6.54 2.12 16.14
C GLU A 130 -6.71 0.81 15.38
N ILE A 131 -5.88 0.62 14.35
CA ILE A 131 -5.85 -0.64 13.63
C ILE A 131 -5.34 -1.72 14.58
N ASP A 132 -5.96 -2.91 14.54
CA ASP A 132 -5.56 -4.02 15.38
C ASP A 132 -4.04 -4.20 15.34
N PRO A 133 -3.36 -4.27 16.51
CA PRO A 133 -1.89 -4.32 16.51
C PRO A 133 -1.29 -5.50 15.77
N THR A 134 -1.92 -6.66 15.81
CA THR A 134 -1.41 -7.83 15.09
C THR A 134 -1.49 -7.60 13.58
N LEU A 135 -2.61 -7.06 13.12
CA LEU A 135 -2.76 -6.73 11.72
C LEU A 135 -1.79 -5.61 11.31
N ALA A 136 -1.65 -4.58 12.16
CA ALA A 136 -0.75 -3.48 11.86
C ALA A 136 0.69 -3.95 11.70
N GLU A 137 1.11 -4.91 12.53
CA GLU A 137 2.46 -5.48 12.42
C GLU A 137 2.65 -6.19 11.09
N ARG A 138 1.68 -7.00 10.70
CA ARG A 138 1.75 -7.70 9.42
C ARG A 138 1.79 -6.74 8.25
N LEU A 139 0.95 -5.71 8.31
CA LEU A 139 0.93 -4.69 7.26
C LEU A 139 2.26 -3.94 7.21
N ALA A 140 2.83 -3.61 8.37
CA ALA A 140 4.09 -2.89 8.41
C ALA A 140 5.21 -3.68 7.74
N GLN A 141 5.28 -4.98 7.97
CA GLN A 141 6.29 -5.82 7.34
C GLN A 141 6.12 -5.87 5.83
N ALA A 142 4.89 -6.00 5.37
CA ALA A 142 4.61 -6.04 3.93
C ALA A 142 4.86 -4.68 3.30
N PHE A 143 4.51 -3.60 3.98
CA PHE A 143 4.79 -2.25 3.49
C PHE A 143 6.29 -2.02 3.36
N PHE A 144 7.09 -2.53 4.29
CA PHE A 144 8.53 -2.36 4.19
C PHE A 144 9.06 -2.94 2.87
N GLY A 145 8.65 -4.16 2.54
CA GLY A 145 9.12 -4.78 1.31
C GLY A 145 8.72 -3.98 0.08
N THR A 146 7.47 -3.51 0.04
CA THR A 146 6.99 -2.74 -1.09
C THR A 146 7.66 -1.38 -1.17
N ALA A 147 7.79 -0.68 -0.05
CA ALA A 147 8.40 0.64 -0.02
C ALA A 147 9.88 0.58 -0.39
N ASP A 148 10.58 -0.44 0.10
CA ASP A 148 11.99 -0.60 -0.22
C ASP A 148 12.19 -0.86 -1.71
N TRP A 149 11.27 -1.58 -2.33
CA TRP A 149 11.32 -1.85 -3.76
C TRP A 149 11.22 -0.57 -4.59
N MET A 150 10.59 0.48 -4.03
CA MET A 150 10.43 1.75 -4.74
C MET A 150 11.69 2.62 -4.71
N ARG A 151 12.68 2.29 -3.87
CA ARG A 151 13.88 3.13 -3.77
C ARG A 151 14.61 3.19 -5.11
N ASN A 152 15.08 4.38 -5.46
CA ASN A 152 15.83 4.60 -6.67
C ASN A 152 17.04 5.50 -6.43
N LYS A 153 17.34 5.84 -5.18
CA LYS A 153 18.52 6.59 -4.78
C LYS A 153 19.27 5.77 -3.74
N GLY A 154 20.58 5.96 -3.72
CA GLY A 154 21.45 5.12 -2.91
C GLY A 154 21.54 5.49 -1.46
N GLY A 155 20.81 6.40 -0.98
CA GLY A 155 20.97 6.72 0.41
C GLY A 155 19.94 7.61 1.04
#